data_b1dfa0a50dba7a1505d105404109a96d
#
_entry.id   b1dfa0a50dba7a1505d105404109a96d
#
_cell.length_a   1.000
_cell.length_b   1.000
_cell.length_c   1.000
_cell.angle_alpha   90.00
_cell.angle_beta   90.00
_cell.angle_gamma   90.00
#
_symmetry.space_group_name_H-M   'P 1'
#
loop_
_entity.id
_entity.type
_entity.pdbx_description
1 polymer ?
#
loop_
_entity_poly.entity_id
_entity_poly.type
_entity_poly.pdbx_seq_one_letter_code
_entity_poly.pdbx_strand_id
1 'polypeptide(L)'
;MNDLAKMIPWETDYIEDSKGAPWTELVDEDYHVKVFRDMYPVTEGHLLFVPKYNTIAVMNDAVASAIRHGERKLLDQEWDGFNLGMNVGEAAGQTCTWPHVHLIPRRNGDMPDPTGGVRHVIPEKGNYRK
;
A
#
# COMPACT_ATOMS: atom_id res chain seq x y z
N MET A 1 -25.32 -5.30 2.79
CA MET A 1 -24.01 -5.82 2.34
C MET A 1 -22.93 -5.12 3.13
N ASN A 2 -21.96 -5.85 3.63
CA ASN A 2 -20.89 -5.22 4.37
C ASN A 2 -19.91 -4.50 3.43
N ASP A 3 -19.17 -3.55 4.00
CA ASP A 3 -18.25 -2.72 3.22
C ASP A 3 -17.13 -3.51 2.56
N LEU A 4 -16.72 -4.61 3.17
CA LEU A 4 -15.68 -5.47 2.63
C LEU A 4 -16.08 -6.03 1.25
N ALA A 5 -17.31 -6.48 1.10
CA ALA A 5 -17.80 -7.02 -0.17
C ALA A 5 -17.88 -5.95 -1.26
N LYS A 6 -18.10 -4.67 -0.88
CA LYS A 6 -18.09 -3.56 -1.82
C LYS A 6 -16.68 -3.15 -2.23
N MET A 7 -15.75 -3.17 -1.27
CA MET A 7 -14.41 -2.60 -1.45
C MET A 7 -13.43 -3.61 -2.00
N ILE A 8 -13.69 -4.91 -1.78
CA ILE A 8 -12.91 -6.00 -2.34
C ILE A 8 -13.88 -7.00 -2.96
N PRO A 9 -14.46 -6.65 -4.11
CA PRO A 9 -15.36 -7.59 -4.80
C PRO A 9 -14.59 -8.83 -5.22
N TRP A 10 -15.23 -9.97 -5.12
CA TRP A 10 -14.66 -11.26 -5.48
C TRP A 10 -14.68 -11.50 -6.98
N GLU A 11 -15.17 -10.54 -7.74
CA GLU A 11 -15.24 -10.60 -9.18
C GLU A 11 -13.93 -10.14 -9.80
N THR A 12 -13.63 -10.65 -10.98
CA THR A 12 -12.38 -10.41 -11.67
C THR A 12 -12.48 -9.20 -12.58
N ASP A 13 -12.51 -8.00 -11.99
CA ASP A 13 -12.41 -6.77 -12.77
C ASP A 13 -10.93 -6.47 -13.06
N TYR A 14 -10.66 -6.00 -14.25
CA TYR A 14 -9.33 -5.57 -14.62
C TYR A 14 -9.18 -4.06 -14.36
N ILE A 15 -8.02 -3.65 -13.83
CA ILE A 15 -7.83 -2.26 -13.40
C ILE A 15 -8.02 -1.24 -14.52
N GLU A 16 -7.67 -1.59 -15.75
CA GLU A 16 -7.80 -0.68 -16.89
C GLU A 16 -9.27 -0.41 -17.23
N ASP A 17 -10.13 -1.36 -16.87
CA ASP A 17 -11.57 -1.23 -17.05
C ASP A 17 -12.25 -0.60 -15.82
N SER A 18 -11.51 -0.41 -14.75
CA SER A 18 -12.04 0.13 -13.50
C SER A 18 -12.18 1.64 -13.57
N LYS A 19 -13.40 2.13 -13.45
CA LYS A 19 -13.68 3.56 -13.47
C LYS A 19 -13.31 4.27 -12.18
N GLY A 20 -12.88 3.55 -11.16
CA GLY A 20 -12.58 4.12 -9.85
C GLY A 20 -11.10 4.16 -9.51
N ALA A 21 -10.22 3.74 -10.40
CA ALA A 21 -8.79 3.71 -10.13
C ALA A 21 -8.17 5.07 -10.50
N PRO A 22 -7.80 5.91 -9.51
CA PRO A 22 -7.39 7.29 -9.77
C PRO A 22 -5.90 7.44 -10.11
N TRP A 23 -5.13 6.35 -10.07
CA TRP A 23 -3.67 6.43 -10.17
C TRP A 23 -3.24 6.59 -11.62
N THR A 24 -2.28 7.50 -11.86
CA THR A 24 -1.82 7.83 -13.21
C THR A 24 -0.31 7.75 -13.39
N GLU A 25 0.46 7.84 -12.30
CA GLU A 25 1.93 7.81 -12.40
C GLU A 25 2.46 6.39 -12.24
N LEU A 26 2.39 5.62 -13.33
CA LEU A 26 2.91 4.27 -13.39
C LEU A 26 4.43 4.30 -13.40
N VAL A 27 5.07 3.59 -12.48
CA VAL A 27 6.53 3.51 -12.38
C VAL A 27 7.07 2.12 -12.72
N ASP A 28 6.24 1.09 -12.59
CA ASP A 28 6.62 -0.28 -12.91
C ASP A 28 5.36 -1.13 -13.09
N GLU A 29 5.50 -2.25 -13.76
CA GLU A 29 4.40 -3.19 -13.88
C GLU A 29 4.93 -4.58 -14.24
N ASP A 30 4.26 -5.60 -13.74
CA ASP A 30 4.50 -6.97 -14.15
C ASP A 30 3.18 -7.62 -14.60
N TYR A 31 3.15 -8.93 -14.67
CA TYR A 31 1.98 -9.66 -15.18
C TYR A 31 0.71 -9.39 -14.35
N HIS A 32 0.84 -9.24 -13.04
CA HIS A 32 -0.30 -9.13 -12.13
C HIS A 32 -0.41 -7.80 -11.39
N VAL A 33 0.63 -6.97 -11.38
CA VAL A 33 0.71 -5.82 -10.50
C VAL A 33 1.17 -4.59 -11.26
N LYS A 34 0.49 -3.47 -11.03
CA LYS A 34 0.96 -2.14 -11.46
C LYS A 34 1.46 -1.39 -10.23
N VAL A 35 2.57 -0.70 -10.37
CA VAL A 35 3.17 0.09 -9.31
C VAL A 35 3.06 1.55 -9.68
N PHE A 36 2.37 2.32 -8.83
CA PHE A 36 2.16 3.75 -9.05
C PHE A 36 2.85 4.57 -7.96
N ARG A 37 3.23 5.80 -8.30
CA ARG A 37 3.61 6.78 -7.29
C ARG A 37 2.37 7.24 -6.56
N ASP A 38 2.44 7.31 -5.23
CA ASP A 38 1.38 7.95 -4.47
C ASP A 38 1.44 9.46 -4.75
N MET A 39 0.28 10.07 -5.05
CA MET A 39 0.19 11.49 -5.37
C MET A 39 0.31 12.38 -4.14
N TYR A 40 0.15 11.82 -2.96
CA TYR A 40 0.28 12.51 -1.68
C TYR A 40 1.26 11.74 -0.78
N PRO A 41 2.53 11.67 -1.17
CA PRO A 41 3.47 10.77 -0.51
C PRO A 41 3.67 11.12 0.96
N VAL A 42 3.63 10.09 1.81
CA VAL A 42 3.94 10.25 3.23
C VAL A 42 5.43 10.54 3.39
N THR A 43 6.26 9.84 2.60
CA THR A 43 7.69 10.11 2.47
C THR A 43 8.06 10.04 0.99
N GLU A 44 9.21 10.60 0.64
CA GLU A 44 9.69 10.54 -0.73
C GLU A 44 9.85 9.08 -1.17
N GLY A 45 9.26 8.76 -2.31
CA GLY A 45 9.33 7.41 -2.87
C GLY A 45 8.17 6.50 -2.47
N HIS A 46 7.16 7.02 -1.79
CA HIS A 46 5.94 6.28 -1.42
C HIS A 46 5.27 5.69 -2.67
N LEU A 47 5.10 4.37 -2.68
CA LEU A 47 4.55 3.64 -3.82
C LEU A 47 3.26 2.93 -3.44
N LEU A 48 2.43 2.72 -4.47
CA LEU A 48 1.21 1.92 -4.39
C LEU A 48 1.36 0.69 -5.28
N PHE A 49 1.19 -0.48 -4.71
CA PHE A 49 1.19 -1.73 -5.45
C PHE A 49 -0.25 -2.15 -5.66
N VAL A 50 -0.66 -2.19 -6.92
CA VAL A 50 -2.07 -2.30 -7.30
C VAL A 50 -2.27 -3.57 -8.10
N PRO A 51 -3.09 -4.51 -7.61
CA PRO A 51 -3.38 -5.72 -8.38
C PRO A 51 -4.13 -5.37 -9.66
N LYS A 52 -3.75 -5.99 -10.78
CA LYS A 52 -4.43 -5.77 -12.06
C LYS A 52 -5.82 -6.35 -12.07
N TYR A 53 -6.03 -7.42 -11.32
CA TYR A 53 -7.33 -8.05 -11.15
C TYR A 53 -7.74 -7.99 -9.69
N ASN A 54 -9.01 -7.78 -9.47
CA ASN A 54 -9.54 -7.63 -8.12
C ASN A 54 -9.89 -8.99 -7.52
N THR A 55 -8.87 -9.80 -7.29
CA THR A 55 -8.98 -11.14 -6.66
C THR A 55 -7.98 -11.26 -5.54
N ILE A 56 -8.25 -12.16 -4.58
CA ILE A 56 -7.34 -12.41 -3.46
C ILE A 56 -5.97 -12.86 -3.94
N ALA A 57 -5.93 -13.74 -4.93
CA ALA A 57 -4.66 -14.26 -5.45
C ALA A 57 -3.77 -13.13 -5.98
N VAL A 58 -4.34 -12.19 -6.74
CA VAL A 58 -3.58 -11.09 -7.33
C VAL A 58 -3.25 -10.03 -6.26
N MET A 59 -4.11 -9.85 -5.26
CA MET A 59 -3.79 -9.03 -4.10
C MET A 59 -2.58 -9.56 -3.33
N ASN A 60 -2.50 -10.87 -3.17
CA ASN A 60 -1.32 -11.51 -2.54
C ASN A 60 -0.06 -11.24 -3.37
N ASP A 61 -0.16 -11.25 -4.69
CA ASP A 61 0.97 -10.92 -5.55
C ASP A 61 1.40 -9.46 -5.37
N ALA A 62 0.45 -8.55 -5.20
CA ALA A 62 0.76 -7.14 -4.94
C ALA A 62 1.52 -6.97 -3.63
N VAL A 63 1.08 -7.64 -2.57
CA VAL A 63 1.77 -7.63 -1.26
C VAL A 63 3.19 -8.19 -1.40
N ALA A 64 3.32 -9.34 -2.04
CA ALA A 64 4.62 -9.98 -2.24
C ALA A 64 5.56 -9.09 -3.05
N SER A 65 5.04 -8.46 -4.09
CA SER A 65 5.81 -7.54 -4.94
C SER A 65 6.30 -6.34 -4.13
N ALA A 66 5.45 -5.78 -3.27
CA ALA A 66 5.83 -4.67 -2.40
C ALA A 66 6.94 -5.06 -1.43
N ILE A 67 6.84 -6.24 -0.82
CA ILE A 67 7.87 -6.74 0.09
C ILE A 67 9.20 -6.89 -0.64
N ARG A 68 9.19 -7.50 -1.83
CA ARG A 68 10.42 -7.68 -2.62
C ARG A 68 11.05 -6.34 -2.98
N HIS A 69 10.24 -5.37 -3.35
CA HIS A 69 10.73 -4.03 -3.70
C HIS A 69 11.38 -3.36 -2.48
N GLY A 70 10.70 -3.39 -1.32
CA GLY A 70 11.23 -2.83 -0.09
C GLY A 70 12.53 -3.51 0.35
N GLU A 71 12.57 -4.83 0.28
CA GLU A 71 13.77 -5.59 0.61
C GLU A 71 14.95 -5.19 -0.28
N ARG A 72 14.70 -5.04 -1.58
CA ARG A 72 15.75 -4.59 -2.52
C ARG A 72 16.29 -3.23 -2.13
N LYS A 73 15.40 -2.31 -1.78
CA LYS A 73 15.81 -0.96 -1.37
C LYS A 73 16.63 -0.95 -0.09
N LEU A 74 16.34 -1.85 0.85
CA LEU A 74 17.14 -2.00 2.06
C LEU A 74 18.50 -2.59 1.73
N LEU A 75 18.56 -3.63 0.89
CA LEU A 75 19.82 -4.25 0.49
C LEU A 75 20.72 -3.27 -0.26
N ASP A 76 20.14 -2.41 -1.08
CA ASP A 76 20.88 -1.39 -1.84
C ASP A 76 21.19 -0.17 -0.98
N GLN A 77 20.81 -0.17 0.30
CA GLN A 77 21.05 0.92 1.25
C GLN A 77 20.42 2.26 0.82
N GLU A 78 19.35 2.21 0.03
CA GLU A 78 18.62 3.41 -0.36
C GLU A 78 17.62 3.84 0.70
N TRP A 79 17.06 2.90 1.45
CA TRP A 79 16.13 3.14 2.55
C TRP A 79 16.68 2.52 3.83
N ASP A 80 16.34 3.12 4.97
CA ASP A 80 16.68 2.55 6.28
C ASP A 80 15.62 1.59 6.80
N GLY A 81 14.41 1.68 6.26
CA GLY A 81 13.30 0.81 6.61
C GLY A 81 12.13 1.07 5.68
N PHE A 82 11.01 0.40 5.92
CA PHE A 82 9.76 0.70 5.23
C PHE A 82 8.58 0.27 6.08
N ASN A 83 7.44 0.91 5.84
CA ASN A 83 6.15 0.43 6.32
C ASN A 83 5.35 -0.07 5.13
N LEU A 84 4.64 -1.17 5.34
CA LEU A 84 3.78 -1.80 4.35
C LEU A 84 2.39 -1.90 4.94
N GLY A 85 1.37 -1.57 4.17
CA GLY A 85 0.01 -1.72 4.65
C GLY A 85 -1.02 -1.48 3.58
N MET A 86 -2.24 -1.93 3.85
CA MET A 86 -3.39 -1.62 3.02
C MET A 86 -4.59 -1.33 3.90
N ASN A 87 -5.48 -0.51 3.39
CA ASN A 87 -6.72 -0.17 4.08
C ASN A 87 -7.85 -0.97 3.45
N VAL A 88 -8.57 -1.73 4.25
CA VAL A 88 -9.72 -2.51 3.81
C VAL A 88 -10.93 -2.05 4.63
N GLY A 89 -11.89 -1.47 3.94
CA GLY A 89 -13.11 -0.97 4.57
C GLY A 89 -13.02 0.50 4.94
N GLU A 90 -14.17 1.14 4.98
CA GLU A 90 -14.30 2.57 5.28
C GLU A 90 -13.79 2.88 6.69
N ALA A 91 -14.06 2.01 7.65
CA ALA A 91 -13.60 2.18 9.04
C ALA A 91 -12.07 2.16 9.15
N ALA A 92 -11.39 1.55 8.19
CA ALA A 92 -9.93 1.51 8.14
C ALA A 92 -9.34 2.65 7.31
N GLY A 93 -10.18 3.55 6.79
CA GLY A 93 -9.72 4.71 6.03
C GLY A 93 -9.61 4.50 4.53
N GLN A 94 -10.17 3.42 4.00
CA GLN A 94 -10.14 3.20 2.56
C GLN A 94 -11.03 4.24 1.85
N THR A 95 -10.44 5.00 0.93
CA THR A 95 -11.16 6.02 0.17
C THR A 95 -11.31 5.65 -1.30
N CYS A 96 -10.39 4.86 -1.84
CA CYS A 96 -10.49 4.33 -3.19
C CYS A 96 -10.88 2.86 -3.10
N THR A 97 -11.93 2.47 -3.86
CA THR A 97 -12.48 1.12 -3.77
C THR A 97 -11.59 0.05 -4.39
N TRP A 98 -10.75 0.41 -5.36
CA TRP A 98 -9.82 -0.57 -5.92
C TRP A 98 -8.73 -0.89 -4.89
N PRO A 99 -8.46 -2.17 -4.58
CA PRO A 99 -7.48 -2.53 -3.58
C PRO A 99 -6.08 -2.07 -3.96
N HIS A 100 -5.32 -1.63 -2.97
CA HIS A 100 -3.95 -1.18 -3.19
C HIS A 100 -3.14 -1.31 -1.91
N VAL A 101 -1.85 -1.56 -2.07
CA VAL A 101 -0.92 -1.76 -0.95
C VAL A 101 0.07 -0.61 -0.95
N HIS A 102 0.17 0.06 0.19
CA HIS A 102 1.14 1.14 0.39
C HIS A 102 2.51 0.57 0.74
N LEU A 103 3.54 1.06 0.10
CA LEU A 103 4.92 0.84 0.50
C LEU A 103 5.54 2.22 0.78
N ILE A 104 5.84 2.46 2.05
CA ILE A 104 6.28 3.76 2.52
C ILE A 104 7.73 3.67 2.95
N PRO A 105 8.65 4.29 2.20
CA PRO A 105 10.07 4.33 2.58
C PRO A 105 10.27 5.04 3.92
N ARG A 106 11.14 4.49 4.75
CA ARG A 106 11.48 5.13 6.01
C ARG A 106 12.97 5.39 6.07
N ARG A 107 13.31 6.54 6.65
CA ARG A 107 14.70 6.97 6.80
C ARG A 107 14.92 7.41 8.22
N ASN A 108 16.12 7.12 8.74
CA ASN A 108 16.46 7.53 10.09
C ASN A 108 16.26 9.04 10.24
N GLY A 109 15.53 9.43 11.27
CA GLY A 109 15.26 10.85 11.53
C GLY A 109 14.07 11.45 10.80
N ASP A 110 13.37 10.68 9.98
CA ASP A 110 12.16 11.18 9.28
C ASP A 110 11.02 11.48 10.24
N MET A 111 11.10 10.94 11.44
CA MET A 111 10.15 11.14 12.52
C MET A 111 10.90 10.99 13.85
N PRO A 112 10.59 11.83 14.88
CA PRO A 112 11.33 11.80 16.15
C PRO A 112 11.32 10.45 16.85
N ASP A 113 10.17 9.81 16.94
CA ASP A 113 10.04 8.49 17.58
C ASP A 113 9.06 7.63 16.81
N PRO A 114 9.57 6.72 15.95
CA PRO A 114 8.70 5.88 15.13
C PRO A 114 8.20 4.62 15.84
N THR A 115 8.49 4.46 17.12
CA THR A 115 8.10 3.26 17.87
C THR A 115 6.62 2.94 17.67
N GLY A 116 6.33 1.69 17.31
CA GLY A 116 4.98 1.22 17.04
C GLY A 116 4.63 1.13 15.56
N GLY A 117 5.25 1.97 14.72
CA GLY A 117 5.07 1.87 13.26
C GLY A 117 3.60 1.88 12.85
N VAL A 118 3.14 0.78 12.25
CA VAL A 118 1.75 0.66 11.73
C VAL A 118 0.68 0.84 12.82
N ARG A 119 1.04 0.71 14.09
CA ARG A 119 0.10 0.92 15.19
C ARG A 119 -0.41 2.37 15.27
N HIS A 120 0.26 3.30 14.59
CA HIS A 120 -0.15 4.71 14.54
C HIS A 120 -1.43 4.94 13.76
N VAL A 121 -2.05 3.88 13.24
CA VAL A 121 -3.41 3.96 12.68
C VAL A 121 -4.41 4.51 13.72
N ILE A 122 -4.15 4.28 15.00
CA ILE A 122 -4.81 4.97 16.11
C ILE A 122 -3.68 5.72 16.84
N PRO A 123 -3.53 7.02 16.62
CA PRO A 123 -2.35 7.75 17.08
C PRO A 123 -2.02 7.58 18.57
N GLU A 124 -3.02 7.65 19.45
CA GLU A 124 -2.77 7.52 20.88
C GLU A 124 -2.43 6.09 21.31
N LYS A 125 -2.58 5.12 20.44
CA LYS A 125 -2.22 3.72 20.69
C LYS A 125 -0.96 3.28 19.93
N GLY A 126 -0.36 4.19 19.17
CA GLY A 126 0.79 3.88 18.33
C GLY A 126 1.99 3.44 19.15
N ASN A 127 2.51 4.33 19.96
CA ASN A 127 3.69 4.03 20.76
C ASN A 127 3.31 3.24 22.00
N TYR A 128 3.52 1.93 21.95
CA TYR A 128 3.15 1.01 23.04
C TYR A 128 4.10 1.06 24.25
N ARG A 129 5.20 1.80 24.15
CA ARG A 129 6.18 1.98 25.22
C ARG A 129 5.88 3.20 26.08
N LYS A 130 4.87 3.96 25.73
CA LYS A 130 4.44 5.10 26.52
C LYS A 130 3.27 4.78 27.42
#